data_234a4a3db0bad3569230f06da78664ef
#
_entry.id   234a4a3db0bad3569230f06da78664ef
#
_cell.length_a   1.000
_cell.length_b   1.000
_cell.length_c   1.000
_cell.angle_alpha   90.00
_cell.angle_beta   90.00
_cell.angle_gamma   90.00
#
_symmetry.space_group_name_H-M   'P 1'
#
loop_
_entity.id
_entity.type
_entity.pdbx_description
1 polymer ?
#
loop_
_entity_poly.entity_id
_entity_poly.type
_entity_poly.pdbx_seq_one_letter_code
_entity_poly.pdbx_strand_id
1 'polypeptide(L)'
;MTDFDLAWINQIDAVNDIWSVQTRDKQFYKQKYRFGVPQHTDGYVAVVELNGSQFIRVLEAVVLQLPQDVVRTHFAWRQPDQLDAQGMLWHHAALIQDRVLKEFLTNILLDAKIMHPFYIARASQDFHHNETGGLFKNSVQVALAAIEIAQHYGLEQPDVDCVFVCGLLHDIGKIMMFYNIDKHRQKGVNGQHEAFSFMVLAEHLERLKNQNKTLFEAVSATLSVNVNGKKHCEYVIETIVRAADRISAEVYQCRAAFKDKPAGQLYANYKSGKRYKRLGDAQLLSAP
;
A
#
# COMPACT_ATOMS: atom_id res chain seq x y z
N MET A 1 18.23 -12.61 7.88
CA MET A 1 16.96 -11.89 7.71
C MET A 1 16.40 -12.39 6.40
N THR A 2 15.25 -13.01 6.44
CA THR A 2 14.57 -13.45 5.21
C THR A 2 13.94 -12.22 4.55
N ASP A 3 14.32 -11.99 3.32
CA ASP A 3 13.79 -10.89 2.52
C ASP A 3 12.70 -11.44 1.58
N PHE A 4 11.74 -10.60 1.24
CA PHE A 4 10.70 -10.94 0.27
C PHE A 4 10.87 -10.08 -0.97
N ASP A 5 10.66 -10.67 -2.14
CA ASP A 5 10.63 -9.95 -3.42
C ASP A 5 9.48 -10.43 -4.29
N LEU A 6 9.25 -9.72 -5.36
CA LEU A 6 8.34 -10.14 -6.40
C LEU A 6 9.14 -10.78 -7.53
N ALA A 7 8.62 -11.87 -8.05
CA ALA A 7 9.17 -12.55 -9.21
C ALA A 7 8.08 -12.77 -10.24
N TRP A 8 8.50 -12.95 -11.50
CA TRP A 8 7.64 -13.42 -12.54
C TRP A 8 7.72 -14.94 -12.61
N ILE A 9 6.57 -15.62 -12.60
CA ILE A 9 6.52 -17.07 -12.70
C ILE A 9 5.73 -17.50 -13.92
N ASN A 10 6.27 -18.50 -14.64
CA ASN A 10 5.61 -19.17 -15.76
C ASN A 10 5.62 -20.66 -15.54
N GLN A 11 4.51 -21.33 -15.82
CA GLN A 11 4.48 -22.78 -15.83
C GLN A 11 5.19 -23.28 -17.10
N ILE A 12 6.26 -24.05 -16.92
CA ILE A 12 7.06 -24.62 -18.02
C ILE A 12 6.78 -26.10 -18.23
N ASP A 13 6.22 -26.78 -17.24
CA ASP A 13 5.78 -28.17 -17.33
C ASP A 13 4.54 -28.36 -16.46
N ALA A 14 3.38 -28.44 -17.09
CA ALA A 14 2.10 -28.59 -16.40
C ALA A 14 1.90 -30.00 -15.82
N VAL A 15 2.57 -31.01 -16.37
CA VAL A 15 2.43 -32.43 -15.93
C VAL A 15 3.16 -32.62 -14.61
N ASN A 16 4.34 -32.01 -14.48
CA ASN A 16 5.20 -32.15 -13.31
C ASN A 16 5.12 -30.95 -12.33
N ASP A 17 4.20 -30.01 -12.57
CA ASP A 17 4.05 -28.77 -11.79
C ASP A 17 5.38 -27.97 -11.67
N ILE A 18 6.14 -27.88 -12.78
CA ILE A 18 7.40 -27.13 -12.80
C ILE A 18 7.17 -25.71 -13.30
N TRP A 19 7.67 -24.77 -12.54
CA TRP A 19 7.58 -23.34 -12.81
C TRP A 19 8.96 -22.72 -12.99
N SER A 20 9.08 -21.82 -13.96
CA SER A 20 10.20 -20.90 -14.08
C SER A 20 9.92 -19.69 -13.21
N VAL A 21 10.85 -19.32 -12.34
CA VAL A 21 10.79 -18.15 -11.48
C VAL A 21 11.86 -17.18 -11.95
N GLN A 22 11.48 -16.02 -12.45
CA GLN A 22 12.39 -14.95 -12.83
C GLN A 22 12.38 -13.85 -11.77
N THR A 23 13.48 -13.72 -11.03
CA THR A 23 13.66 -12.67 -10.04
C THR A 23 13.98 -11.33 -10.71
N ARG A 24 13.96 -10.25 -9.91
CA ARG A 24 14.30 -8.89 -10.31
C ARG A 24 15.65 -8.80 -11.04
N ASP A 25 16.65 -9.53 -10.55
CA ASP A 25 18.01 -9.50 -11.10
C ASP A 25 18.17 -10.37 -12.35
N LYS A 26 17.04 -10.75 -12.97
CA LYS A 26 16.98 -11.62 -14.16
C LYS A 26 17.58 -13.02 -13.93
N GLN A 27 17.68 -13.44 -12.68
CA GLN A 27 18.04 -14.81 -12.36
C GLN A 27 16.83 -15.73 -12.61
N PHE A 28 17.10 -16.89 -13.19
CA PHE A 28 16.07 -17.88 -13.47
C PHE A 28 16.26 -19.09 -12.58
N TYR A 29 15.19 -19.48 -11.89
CA TYR A 29 15.13 -20.66 -11.08
C TYR A 29 14.00 -21.57 -11.56
N LYS A 30 14.14 -22.85 -11.34
CA LYS A 30 13.06 -23.83 -11.56
C LYS A 30 12.57 -24.30 -10.21
N GLN A 31 11.27 -24.25 -10.01
CA GLN A 31 10.65 -24.75 -8.79
C GLN A 31 9.46 -25.64 -9.12
N LYS A 32 9.38 -26.76 -8.41
CA LYS A 32 8.18 -27.60 -8.40
C LYS A 32 7.22 -27.05 -7.37
N TYR A 33 6.08 -26.53 -7.83
CA TYR A 33 5.08 -25.97 -6.94
C TYR A 33 3.68 -26.08 -7.53
N ARG A 34 2.71 -26.41 -6.70
CA ARG A 34 1.32 -26.53 -7.10
C ARG A 34 0.58 -25.25 -6.70
N PHE A 35 0.42 -24.37 -7.67
CA PHE A 35 -0.40 -23.18 -7.48
C PHE A 35 -1.86 -23.49 -7.79
N GLY A 36 -2.79 -23.06 -6.92
CA GLY A 36 -4.23 -23.09 -7.18
C GLY A 36 -4.69 -22.01 -8.15
N VAL A 37 -3.88 -21.67 -9.16
CA VAL A 37 -4.18 -20.63 -10.15
C VAL A 37 -4.60 -21.22 -11.48
N PRO A 38 -5.54 -20.59 -12.21
CA PRO A 38 -5.87 -21.00 -13.57
C PRO A 38 -4.63 -20.95 -14.45
N GLN A 39 -4.49 -21.91 -15.39
CA GLN A 39 -3.41 -21.88 -16.36
C GLN A 39 -3.53 -20.64 -17.25
N HIS A 40 -2.47 -19.85 -17.30
CA HIS A 40 -2.39 -18.66 -18.15
C HIS A 40 -1.08 -18.69 -18.94
N THR A 41 -1.14 -18.33 -20.22
CA THR A 41 0.00 -18.37 -21.13
C THR A 41 1.09 -17.35 -20.79
N ASP A 42 0.71 -16.23 -20.17
CA ASP A 42 1.60 -15.10 -19.93
C ASP A 42 2.31 -15.12 -18.55
N GLY A 43 1.97 -16.10 -17.71
CA GLY A 43 2.54 -16.24 -16.37
C GLY A 43 1.90 -15.33 -15.32
N TYR A 44 2.50 -15.31 -14.13
CA TYR A 44 1.97 -14.64 -12.95
C TYR A 44 3.07 -13.90 -12.19
N VAL A 45 2.67 -12.88 -11.43
CA VAL A 45 3.51 -12.33 -10.38
C VAL A 45 3.40 -13.21 -9.14
N ALA A 46 4.51 -13.45 -8.48
CA ALA A 46 4.57 -14.21 -7.23
C ALA A 46 5.38 -13.47 -6.19
N VAL A 47 5.01 -13.62 -4.94
CA VAL A 47 5.84 -13.25 -3.80
C VAL A 47 6.84 -14.38 -3.56
N VAL A 48 8.11 -14.04 -3.54
CA VAL A 48 9.22 -14.99 -3.34
C VAL A 48 9.99 -14.65 -2.08
N GLU A 49 10.47 -15.69 -1.41
CA GLU A 49 11.37 -15.57 -0.26
C GLU A 49 12.81 -15.63 -0.74
N LEU A 50 13.64 -14.71 -0.24
CA LEU A 50 15.05 -14.60 -0.56
C LEU A 50 15.91 -14.71 0.71
N ASN A 51 17.17 -15.16 0.56
CA ASN A 51 18.21 -14.98 1.55
C ASN A 51 19.34 -14.16 0.90
N GLY A 52 19.36 -12.86 1.15
CA GLY A 52 20.16 -11.93 0.38
C GLY A 52 19.70 -11.92 -1.09
N SER A 53 20.60 -12.19 -2.03
CA SER A 53 20.27 -12.32 -3.45
C SER A 53 19.83 -13.73 -3.88
N GLN A 54 19.85 -14.69 -2.97
CA GLN A 54 19.56 -16.09 -3.29
C GLN A 54 18.07 -16.38 -3.11
N PHE A 55 17.43 -16.86 -4.19
CA PHE A 55 16.05 -17.35 -4.16
C PHE A 55 15.92 -18.59 -3.27
N ILE A 56 14.92 -18.59 -2.40
CA ILE A 56 14.57 -19.75 -1.55
C ILE A 56 13.34 -20.45 -2.09
N ARG A 57 12.20 -19.74 -2.17
CA ARG A 57 10.93 -20.34 -2.63
C ARG A 57 9.90 -19.28 -3.04
N VAL A 58 8.92 -19.72 -3.79
CA VAL A 58 7.68 -18.96 -4.01
C VAL A 58 6.78 -19.16 -2.80
N LEU A 59 6.31 -18.06 -2.23
CA LEU A 59 5.35 -18.09 -1.12
C LEU A 59 3.92 -18.09 -1.64
N GLU A 60 3.64 -17.25 -2.64
CA GLU A 60 2.29 -17.08 -3.17
C GLU A 60 2.33 -16.56 -4.61
N ALA A 61 1.44 -17.10 -5.46
CA ALA A 61 1.21 -16.53 -6.78
C ALA A 61 0.14 -15.45 -6.69
N VAL A 62 0.50 -14.25 -7.11
CA VAL A 62 -0.43 -13.13 -7.16
C VAL A 62 -1.19 -13.20 -8.48
N VAL A 63 -2.48 -13.53 -8.40
CA VAL A 63 -3.37 -13.70 -9.59
C VAL A 63 -3.79 -12.33 -10.17
N LEU A 64 -2.93 -11.34 -10.12
CA LEU A 64 -3.09 -10.13 -10.90
C LEU A 64 -2.44 -10.37 -12.27
N GLN A 65 -3.27 -10.53 -13.27
CA GLN A 65 -2.84 -10.69 -14.65
C GLN A 65 -2.35 -9.33 -15.18
N LEU A 66 -1.17 -8.93 -14.76
CA LEU A 66 -0.51 -7.76 -15.31
C LEU A 66 0.47 -8.21 -16.39
N PRO A 67 0.54 -7.49 -17.51
CA PRO A 67 1.57 -7.70 -18.52
C PRO A 67 2.98 -7.63 -17.90
N GLN A 68 3.89 -8.45 -18.39
CA GLN A 68 5.25 -8.56 -17.85
C GLN A 68 6.02 -7.23 -17.88
N ASP A 69 5.83 -6.42 -18.90
CA ASP A 69 6.43 -5.11 -19.05
C ASP A 69 5.93 -4.13 -17.98
N VAL A 70 4.63 -4.19 -17.62
CA VAL A 70 4.05 -3.40 -16.54
C VAL A 70 4.67 -3.78 -15.20
N VAL A 71 4.78 -5.06 -14.90
CA VAL A 71 5.43 -5.55 -13.68
C VAL A 71 6.87 -5.06 -13.60
N ARG A 72 7.64 -5.19 -14.68
CA ARG A 72 9.03 -4.69 -14.75
C ARG A 72 9.11 -3.18 -14.52
N THR A 73 8.16 -2.44 -15.06
CA THR A 73 8.09 -1.00 -14.90
C THR A 73 7.83 -0.60 -13.44
N HIS A 74 6.91 -1.28 -12.76
CA HIS A 74 6.68 -1.07 -11.32
C HIS A 74 7.93 -1.39 -10.49
N PHE A 75 8.66 -2.44 -10.83
CA PHE A 75 9.94 -2.72 -10.18
C PHE A 75 10.98 -1.61 -10.37
N ALA A 76 11.02 -1.01 -11.55
CA ALA A 76 11.94 0.08 -11.84
C ALA A 76 11.61 1.37 -11.06
N TRP A 77 10.34 1.63 -10.79
CA TRP A 77 9.90 2.81 -10.04
C TRP A 77 10.02 2.68 -8.53
N ARG A 78 10.01 1.45 -8.04
CA ARG A 78 10.05 1.14 -6.62
C ARG A 78 11.32 1.65 -5.96
N GLN A 79 11.19 2.24 -4.79
CA GLN A 79 12.33 2.52 -3.91
C GLN A 79 12.79 1.22 -3.22
N PRO A 80 14.07 1.09 -2.85
CA PRO A 80 14.60 -0.14 -2.25
C PRO A 80 13.86 -0.61 -0.99
N ASP A 81 13.36 0.34 -0.19
CA ASP A 81 12.67 0.08 1.08
C ASP A 81 11.13 -0.08 0.93
N GLN A 82 10.64 -0.22 -0.30
CA GLN A 82 9.22 -0.44 -0.60
C GLN A 82 8.90 -1.89 -0.98
N LEU A 83 9.86 -2.80 -0.86
CA LEU A 83 9.73 -4.18 -1.30
C LEU A 83 8.53 -4.87 -0.66
N ASP A 84 8.48 -4.85 0.67
CA ASP A 84 7.41 -5.50 1.43
C ASP A 84 6.04 -4.85 1.13
N ALA A 85 5.99 -3.51 1.08
CA ALA A 85 4.77 -2.79 0.77
C ALA A 85 4.24 -3.13 -0.63
N GLN A 86 5.13 -3.27 -1.63
CA GLN A 86 4.73 -3.67 -2.98
C GLN A 86 4.20 -5.10 -3.01
N GLY A 87 4.85 -6.03 -2.32
CA GLY A 87 4.40 -7.41 -2.20
C GLY A 87 3.01 -7.50 -1.58
N MET A 88 2.79 -6.77 -0.48
CA MET A 88 1.50 -6.72 0.20
C MET A 88 0.40 -6.07 -0.66
N LEU A 89 0.72 -5.01 -1.42
CA LEU A 89 -0.22 -4.43 -2.37
C LEU A 89 -0.70 -5.47 -3.39
N TRP A 90 0.23 -6.17 -4.03
CA TRP A 90 -0.10 -7.17 -5.05
C TRP A 90 -0.89 -8.33 -4.48
N HIS A 91 -0.50 -8.81 -3.31
CA HIS A 91 -1.20 -9.89 -2.61
C HIS A 91 -2.67 -9.51 -2.36
N HIS A 92 -2.93 -8.40 -1.68
CA HIS A 92 -4.29 -8.00 -1.34
C HIS A 92 -5.13 -7.58 -2.56
N ALA A 93 -4.52 -6.95 -3.56
CA ALA A 93 -5.20 -6.66 -4.81
C ALA A 93 -5.69 -7.92 -5.53
N ALA A 94 -4.94 -9.02 -5.43
CA ALA A 94 -5.35 -10.31 -5.98
C ALA A 94 -6.55 -10.93 -5.24
N LEU A 95 -6.65 -10.70 -3.94
CA LEU A 95 -7.71 -11.25 -3.08
C LEU A 95 -9.05 -10.54 -3.23
N ILE A 96 -9.13 -9.37 -3.87
CA ILE A 96 -10.38 -8.65 -4.12
C ILE A 96 -11.34 -9.57 -4.88
N GLN A 97 -12.53 -9.79 -4.30
CA GLN A 97 -13.57 -10.65 -4.87
C GLN A 97 -14.56 -9.87 -5.74
N ASP A 98 -14.86 -8.60 -5.38
CA ASP A 98 -15.72 -7.77 -6.22
C ASP A 98 -15.03 -7.45 -7.54
N ARG A 99 -15.65 -7.93 -8.65
CA ARG A 99 -15.09 -7.81 -9.99
C ARG A 99 -14.90 -6.36 -10.43
N VAL A 100 -15.86 -5.49 -10.14
CA VAL A 100 -15.83 -4.08 -10.58
C VAL A 100 -14.75 -3.33 -9.82
N LEU A 101 -14.64 -3.57 -8.52
CA LEU A 101 -13.62 -2.96 -7.68
C LEU A 101 -12.21 -3.46 -8.03
N LYS A 102 -12.08 -4.74 -8.34
CA LYS A 102 -10.82 -5.34 -8.84
C LYS A 102 -10.39 -4.71 -10.15
N GLU A 103 -11.31 -4.56 -11.10
CA GLU A 103 -11.05 -3.88 -12.38
C GLU A 103 -10.67 -2.40 -12.17
N PHE A 104 -11.37 -1.69 -11.29
CA PHE A 104 -11.06 -0.31 -10.93
C PHE A 104 -9.63 -0.18 -10.41
N LEU A 105 -9.25 -1.00 -9.41
CA LEU A 105 -7.89 -0.95 -8.87
C LEU A 105 -6.85 -1.38 -9.92
N THR A 106 -7.12 -2.42 -10.70
CA THR A 106 -6.21 -2.89 -11.75
C THR A 106 -5.94 -1.79 -12.78
N ASN A 107 -6.97 -1.06 -13.21
CA ASN A 107 -6.79 0.05 -14.15
C ASN A 107 -5.93 1.18 -13.57
N ILE A 108 -6.03 1.46 -12.27
CA ILE A 108 -5.16 2.43 -11.58
C ILE A 108 -3.72 1.90 -11.55
N LEU A 109 -3.53 0.63 -11.21
CA LEU A 109 -2.20 0.01 -11.19
C LEU A 109 -1.53 -0.02 -12.57
N LEU A 110 -2.31 -0.07 -13.65
CA LEU A 110 -1.82 0.04 -15.04
C LEU A 110 -1.50 1.48 -15.45
N ASP A 111 -1.98 2.48 -14.72
CA ASP A 111 -1.78 3.88 -15.08
C ASP A 111 -0.42 4.41 -14.58
N ALA A 112 0.53 4.47 -15.49
CA ALA A 112 1.88 4.98 -15.21
C ALA A 112 1.88 6.43 -14.71
N LYS A 113 0.90 7.25 -15.11
CA LYS A 113 0.80 8.66 -14.67
C LYS A 113 0.44 8.77 -13.19
N ILE A 114 -0.22 7.74 -12.65
CA ILE A 114 -0.57 7.64 -11.23
C ILE A 114 0.52 6.88 -10.48
N MET A 115 0.86 5.68 -10.94
CA MET A 115 1.72 4.78 -10.17
C MET A 115 3.17 5.24 -10.07
N HIS A 116 3.75 5.81 -11.13
CA HIS A 116 5.12 6.31 -11.03
C HIS A 116 5.28 7.41 -9.96
N PRO A 117 4.51 8.51 -9.97
CA PRO A 117 4.56 9.48 -8.88
C PRO A 117 4.15 8.89 -7.53
N PHE A 118 3.26 7.91 -7.46
CA PHE A 118 2.86 7.29 -6.21
C PHE A 118 4.01 6.56 -5.51
N TYR A 119 4.88 5.87 -6.26
CA TYR A 119 6.08 5.22 -5.72
C TYR A 119 7.12 6.21 -5.19
N ILE A 120 7.13 7.47 -5.65
CA ILE A 120 8.18 8.43 -5.37
C ILE A 120 7.73 9.52 -4.40
N ALA A 121 6.45 9.88 -4.40
CA ALA A 121 5.92 10.97 -3.61
C ALA A 121 6.10 10.76 -2.10
N ARG A 122 6.22 11.87 -1.38
CA ARG A 122 6.23 11.91 0.08
C ARG A 122 4.79 11.93 0.60
N ALA A 123 4.55 11.39 1.80
CA ALA A 123 3.25 11.51 2.44
C ALA A 123 3.02 12.88 3.10
N SER A 124 4.10 13.58 3.46
CA SER A 124 4.04 14.91 4.08
C SER A 124 5.33 15.71 3.78
N GLN A 125 5.28 17.01 4.01
CA GLN A 125 6.46 17.88 3.87
C GLN A 125 7.42 17.74 5.06
N ASP A 126 6.90 17.81 6.28
CA ASP A 126 7.72 17.94 7.49
C ASP A 126 7.37 16.92 8.58
N PHE A 127 6.31 16.12 8.38
CA PHE A 127 5.78 15.20 9.39
C PHE A 127 6.12 13.74 9.09
N HIS A 128 5.16 12.83 9.27
CA HIS A 128 5.33 11.40 9.05
C HIS A 128 5.54 11.07 7.57
N HIS A 129 6.36 10.06 7.29
CA HIS A 129 6.65 9.57 5.94
C HIS A 129 7.07 10.67 4.94
N ASN A 130 7.97 11.56 5.39
CA ASN A 130 8.50 12.65 4.58
C ASN A 130 9.70 12.25 3.70
N GLU A 131 10.10 11.00 3.73
CA GLU A 131 11.09 10.43 2.82
C GLU A 131 10.51 10.19 1.43
N THR A 132 11.37 10.07 0.43
CA THR A 132 10.98 9.66 -0.93
C THR A 132 10.26 8.33 -0.87
N GLY A 133 9.08 8.26 -1.48
CA GLY A 133 8.25 7.06 -1.49
C GLY A 133 7.47 6.81 -0.20
N GLY A 134 7.50 7.75 0.74
CA GLY A 134 6.75 7.65 2.00
C GLY A 134 5.24 7.55 1.79
N LEU A 135 4.71 8.18 0.74
CA LEU A 135 3.28 8.10 0.42
C LEU A 135 2.83 6.66 0.12
N PHE A 136 3.55 5.97 -0.75
CA PHE A 136 3.24 4.59 -1.11
C PHE A 136 3.25 3.67 0.13
N LYS A 137 4.32 3.74 0.93
CA LYS A 137 4.44 2.93 2.16
C LYS A 137 3.31 3.21 3.14
N ASN A 138 3.01 4.48 3.40
CA ASN A 138 1.93 4.87 4.29
C ASN A 138 0.57 4.36 3.79
N SER A 139 0.29 4.54 2.50
CA SER A 139 -0.99 4.12 1.91
C SER A 139 -1.21 2.61 2.01
N VAL A 140 -0.20 1.80 1.72
CA VAL A 140 -0.28 0.34 1.90
C VAL A 140 -0.47 0.00 3.38
N GLN A 141 0.27 0.62 4.28
CA GLN A 141 0.17 0.38 5.72
C GLN A 141 -1.22 0.72 6.27
N VAL A 142 -1.80 1.83 5.82
CA VAL A 142 -3.18 2.24 6.18
C VAL A 142 -4.20 1.24 5.64
N ALA A 143 -4.05 0.82 4.38
CA ALA A 143 -4.93 -0.17 3.77
C ALA A 143 -4.94 -1.51 4.53
N LEU A 144 -3.75 -2.01 4.91
CA LEU A 144 -3.62 -3.25 5.69
C LEU A 144 -4.23 -3.11 7.09
N ALA A 145 -3.94 -2.03 7.80
CA ALA A 145 -4.53 -1.78 9.11
C ALA A 145 -6.06 -1.66 9.04
N ALA A 146 -6.57 -1.05 7.98
CA ALA A 146 -8.00 -0.93 7.75
C ALA A 146 -8.68 -2.28 7.49
N ILE A 147 -8.06 -3.19 6.73
CA ILE A 147 -8.53 -4.57 6.54
C ILE A 147 -8.64 -5.28 7.89
N GLU A 148 -7.59 -5.25 8.70
CA GLU A 148 -7.57 -5.90 10.01
C GLU A 148 -8.70 -5.40 10.92
N ILE A 149 -8.96 -4.08 10.91
CA ILE A 149 -10.08 -3.50 11.64
C ILE A 149 -11.41 -4.02 11.09
N ALA A 150 -11.62 -3.99 9.77
CA ALA A 150 -12.85 -4.42 9.13
C ALA A 150 -13.17 -5.90 9.43
N GLN A 151 -12.16 -6.76 9.30
CA GLN A 151 -12.28 -8.19 9.59
C GLN A 151 -12.55 -8.46 11.08
N HIS A 152 -11.89 -7.72 11.97
CA HIS A 152 -12.12 -7.85 13.43
C HIS A 152 -13.56 -7.55 13.81
N TYR A 153 -14.19 -6.58 13.15
CA TYR A 153 -15.59 -6.24 13.37
C TYR A 153 -16.59 -7.06 12.52
N GLY A 154 -16.10 -8.05 11.77
CA GLY A 154 -16.94 -8.99 11.01
C GLY A 154 -17.64 -8.36 9.81
N LEU A 155 -17.01 -7.37 9.14
CA LEU A 155 -17.55 -6.84 7.90
C LEU A 155 -17.54 -7.90 6.80
N GLU A 156 -18.53 -7.83 5.93
CA GLU A 156 -18.63 -8.70 4.76
C GLU A 156 -17.51 -8.43 3.75
N GLN A 157 -17.17 -9.43 2.93
CA GLN A 157 -16.06 -9.35 2.00
C GLN A 157 -16.13 -8.15 1.02
N PRO A 158 -17.29 -7.74 0.47
CA PRO A 158 -17.36 -6.54 -0.37
C PRO A 158 -16.94 -5.25 0.35
N ASP A 159 -17.26 -5.12 1.64
CA ASP A 159 -16.83 -3.98 2.46
C ASP A 159 -15.33 -4.05 2.72
N VAL A 160 -14.77 -5.23 3.01
CA VAL A 160 -13.34 -5.46 3.21
C VAL A 160 -12.55 -5.11 1.95
N ASP A 161 -13.02 -5.53 0.77
CA ASP A 161 -12.43 -5.19 -0.51
C ASP A 161 -12.42 -3.66 -0.74
N CYS A 162 -13.55 -3.00 -0.44
CA CYS A 162 -13.67 -1.55 -0.57
C CYS A 162 -12.78 -0.81 0.44
N VAL A 163 -12.70 -1.29 1.68
CA VAL A 163 -11.80 -0.75 2.72
C VAL A 163 -10.34 -0.79 2.25
N PHE A 164 -9.91 -1.90 1.64
CA PHE A 164 -8.56 -2.02 1.10
C PHE A 164 -8.28 -0.97 0.04
N VAL A 165 -9.15 -0.87 -0.98
CA VAL A 165 -8.97 0.07 -2.09
C VAL A 165 -9.02 1.52 -1.60
N CYS A 166 -9.96 1.84 -0.72
CA CYS A 166 -10.08 3.18 -0.14
C CYS A 166 -8.88 3.53 0.74
N GLY A 167 -8.40 2.59 1.56
CA GLY A 167 -7.21 2.77 2.38
C GLY A 167 -5.95 3.00 1.54
N LEU A 168 -5.81 2.29 0.41
CA LEU A 168 -4.71 2.50 -0.52
C LEU A 168 -4.75 3.87 -1.19
N LEU A 169 -5.94 4.36 -1.54
CA LEU A 169 -6.12 5.58 -2.35
C LEU A 169 -6.43 6.83 -1.53
N HIS A 170 -6.60 6.73 -0.20
CA HIS A 170 -7.08 7.84 0.64
C HIS A 170 -6.29 9.14 0.48
N ASP A 171 -5.01 9.02 0.24
CA ASP A 171 -4.06 10.12 0.13
C ASP A 171 -3.48 10.31 -1.29
N ILE A 172 -4.03 9.65 -2.31
CA ILE A 172 -3.45 9.62 -3.66
C ILE A 172 -3.27 11.01 -4.28
N GLY A 173 -4.10 11.97 -3.93
CA GLY A 173 -3.96 13.36 -4.39
C GLY A 173 -2.66 14.04 -3.96
N LYS A 174 -1.97 13.51 -2.96
CA LYS A 174 -0.65 14.00 -2.53
C LYS A 174 0.43 13.85 -3.60
N ILE A 175 0.24 13.00 -4.61
CA ILE A 175 1.15 12.95 -5.76
C ILE A 175 1.26 14.29 -6.49
N MET A 176 0.19 15.08 -6.53
CA MET A 176 0.23 16.42 -7.12
C MET A 176 0.95 17.44 -6.24
N MET A 177 1.00 17.19 -4.93
CA MET A 177 1.60 18.11 -3.95
C MET A 177 3.09 17.84 -3.73
N PHE A 178 3.48 16.56 -3.71
CA PHE A 178 4.81 16.12 -3.24
C PHE A 178 5.59 15.28 -4.26
N TYR A 179 5.11 15.17 -5.49
CA TYR A 179 5.87 14.56 -6.56
C TYR A 179 6.94 15.50 -7.08
N ASN A 180 8.18 15.10 -7.00
CA ASN A 180 9.31 15.87 -7.47
C ASN A 180 10.12 15.11 -8.51
N ILE A 181 10.10 15.59 -9.73
CA ILE A 181 11.04 15.16 -10.78
C ILE A 181 12.41 15.84 -10.57
N ASP A 182 12.43 16.99 -9.93
CA ASP A 182 13.62 17.82 -9.77
C ASP A 182 14.02 17.94 -8.29
N LYS A 183 15.22 17.47 -7.94
CA LYS A 183 15.75 17.50 -6.56
C LYS A 183 15.80 18.91 -5.94
N HIS A 184 15.61 19.96 -6.74
CA HIS A 184 15.74 21.35 -6.33
C HIS A 184 14.41 22.10 -6.14
N ARG A 185 13.27 21.55 -6.55
CA ARG A 185 11.95 22.17 -6.36
C ARG A 185 11.00 21.23 -5.64
N GLN A 186 10.79 21.48 -4.37
CA GLN A 186 10.04 20.60 -3.48
C GLN A 186 8.55 20.97 -3.32
N LYS A 187 8.01 21.80 -4.20
CA LYS A 187 6.60 22.19 -4.08
C LYS A 187 5.85 21.86 -5.36
N GLY A 188 5.01 20.85 -5.28
CA GLY A 188 3.88 20.69 -6.18
C GLY A 188 2.81 21.75 -5.92
N VAL A 189 1.58 21.47 -6.33
CA VAL A 189 0.45 22.38 -6.18
C VAL A 189 0.03 22.45 -4.71
N ASN A 190 -0.15 23.65 -4.17
CA ASN A 190 -0.74 23.84 -2.84
C ASN A 190 -2.26 23.68 -2.93
N GLY A 191 -2.85 22.92 -2.03
CA GLY A 191 -4.28 22.73 -1.93
C GLY A 191 -4.66 21.59 -1.02
N GLN A 192 -5.92 21.20 -1.07
CA GLN A 192 -6.43 20.05 -0.33
C GLN A 192 -6.21 18.79 -1.15
N HIS A 193 -5.48 17.82 -0.60
CA HIS A 193 -5.17 16.58 -1.30
C HIS A 193 -6.42 15.78 -1.67
N GLU A 194 -7.50 15.92 -0.93
CA GLU A 194 -8.79 15.31 -1.23
C GLU A 194 -9.34 15.78 -2.58
N ALA A 195 -9.28 17.08 -2.85
CA ALA A 195 -9.68 17.62 -4.15
C ALA A 195 -8.77 17.10 -5.28
N PHE A 196 -7.48 17.01 -5.03
CA PHE A 196 -6.53 16.45 -5.98
C PHE A 196 -6.72 14.94 -6.19
N SER A 197 -7.21 14.20 -5.19
CA SER A 197 -7.55 12.78 -5.35
C SER A 197 -8.61 12.58 -6.44
N PHE A 198 -9.64 13.43 -6.47
CA PHE A 198 -10.64 13.40 -7.53
C PHE A 198 -10.08 13.77 -8.90
N MET A 199 -9.15 14.72 -8.97
CA MET A 199 -8.49 15.09 -10.22
C MET A 199 -7.62 13.95 -10.76
N VAL A 200 -6.84 13.33 -9.89
CA VAL A 200 -5.94 12.21 -10.23
C VAL A 200 -6.74 11.00 -10.71
N LEU A 201 -7.84 10.70 -10.05
CA LEU A 201 -8.65 9.52 -10.31
C LEU A 201 -9.86 9.76 -11.24
N ALA A 202 -9.99 10.96 -11.83
CA ALA A 202 -11.21 11.40 -12.54
C ALA A 202 -11.72 10.36 -13.56
N GLU A 203 -10.88 9.91 -14.47
CA GLU A 203 -11.25 8.93 -15.50
C GLU A 203 -11.62 7.57 -14.91
N HIS A 204 -10.91 7.13 -13.90
CA HIS A 204 -11.15 5.85 -13.21
C HIS A 204 -12.45 5.90 -12.40
N LEU A 205 -12.72 7.01 -11.71
CA LEU A 205 -13.97 7.21 -10.95
C LEU A 205 -15.19 7.32 -11.87
N GLU A 206 -15.05 7.94 -13.02
CA GLU A 206 -16.16 8.00 -14.00
C GLU A 206 -16.49 6.60 -14.54
N ARG A 207 -15.48 5.79 -14.85
CA ARG A 207 -15.69 4.40 -15.24
C ARG A 207 -16.36 3.59 -14.12
N LEU A 208 -15.88 3.74 -12.88
CA LEU A 208 -16.46 3.08 -11.71
C LEU A 208 -17.94 3.47 -11.54
N LYS A 209 -18.27 4.77 -11.65
CA LYS A 209 -19.64 5.28 -11.57
C LYS A 209 -20.56 4.66 -12.61
N ASN A 210 -20.06 4.47 -13.84
CA ASN A 210 -20.83 3.90 -14.93
C ASN A 210 -21.05 2.39 -14.77
N GLN A 211 -20.13 1.69 -14.08
CA GLN A 211 -20.23 0.24 -13.82
C GLN A 211 -21.02 -0.06 -12.54
N ASN A 212 -20.74 0.67 -11.45
CA ASN A 212 -21.39 0.47 -10.16
C ASN A 212 -21.46 1.79 -9.37
N LYS A 213 -22.65 2.39 -9.35
CA LYS A 213 -22.89 3.67 -8.68
C LYS A 213 -22.66 3.60 -7.17
N THR A 214 -23.04 2.50 -6.53
CA THR A 214 -22.89 2.33 -5.07
C THR A 214 -21.41 2.26 -4.67
N LEU A 215 -20.59 1.50 -5.39
CA LEU A 215 -19.15 1.47 -5.17
C LEU A 215 -18.51 2.84 -5.42
N PHE A 216 -18.93 3.54 -6.48
CA PHE A 216 -18.47 4.90 -6.74
C PHE A 216 -18.79 5.85 -5.57
N GLU A 217 -20.01 5.78 -5.03
CA GLU A 217 -20.43 6.60 -3.88
C GLU A 217 -19.59 6.28 -2.64
N ALA A 218 -19.36 5.01 -2.32
CA ALA A 218 -18.55 4.59 -1.18
C ALA A 218 -17.09 5.05 -1.29
N VAL A 219 -16.46 4.85 -2.45
CA VAL A 219 -15.09 5.30 -2.72
C VAL A 219 -15.02 6.83 -2.65
N SER A 220 -15.95 7.54 -3.29
CA SER A 220 -15.98 9.01 -3.30
C SER A 220 -16.21 9.58 -1.91
N ALA A 221 -17.08 8.98 -1.11
CA ALA A 221 -17.30 9.40 0.27
C ALA A 221 -16.00 9.32 1.09
N THR A 222 -15.25 8.22 0.94
CA THR A 222 -13.97 8.03 1.65
C THR A 222 -12.91 9.04 1.20
N LEU A 223 -12.80 9.31 -0.10
CA LEU A 223 -11.84 10.28 -0.64
C LEU A 223 -12.16 11.74 -0.26
N SER A 224 -13.42 12.06 0.05
CA SER A 224 -13.88 13.44 0.32
C SER A 224 -13.99 13.82 1.79
N VAL A 225 -13.53 12.99 2.66
CA VAL A 225 -13.79 12.97 4.10
C VAL A 225 -13.53 14.28 4.85
N ASN A 226 -12.50 15.00 4.50
CA ASN A 226 -12.11 16.17 5.31
C ASN A 226 -12.71 17.49 4.83
N VAL A 227 -13.46 17.48 3.76
CA VAL A 227 -13.89 18.71 3.09
C VAL A 227 -14.97 19.48 3.84
N ASN A 228 -15.49 19.12 4.97
CA ASN A 228 -16.45 19.97 5.68
C ASN A 228 -16.84 19.51 7.08
N GLY A 229 -15.98 18.74 7.78
CA GLY A 229 -16.27 18.34 9.16
C GLY A 229 -17.59 17.56 9.28
N LYS A 230 -17.93 16.73 8.30
CA LYS A 230 -19.10 15.87 8.34
C LYS A 230 -19.16 15.12 9.65
N LYS A 231 -20.24 15.26 10.37
CA LYS A 231 -20.47 14.58 11.67
C LYS A 231 -20.88 13.12 11.47
N HIS A 232 -21.36 12.75 10.29
CA HIS A 232 -21.88 11.41 9.97
C HIS A 232 -21.33 10.93 8.64
N CYS A 233 -20.92 9.68 8.63
CA CYS A 233 -20.53 8.93 7.46
C CYS A 233 -21.61 7.89 7.17
N GLU A 234 -22.08 7.82 5.94
CA GLU A 234 -23.07 6.82 5.52
C GLU A 234 -22.40 5.44 5.34
N TYR A 235 -21.11 5.44 5.02
CA TYR A 235 -20.32 4.23 4.83
C TYR A 235 -19.33 4.04 5.99
N VAL A 236 -19.42 2.90 6.68
CA VAL A 236 -18.51 2.55 7.76
C VAL A 236 -17.04 2.46 7.28
N ILE A 237 -16.85 2.17 6.00
CA ILE A 237 -15.56 2.16 5.29
C ILE A 237 -14.77 3.44 5.53
N GLU A 238 -15.41 4.59 5.40
CA GLU A 238 -14.79 5.90 5.66
C GLU A 238 -14.25 5.98 7.10
N THR A 239 -15.05 5.57 8.07
CA THR A 239 -14.65 5.60 9.49
C THR A 239 -13.47 4.69 9.76
N ILE A 240 -13.44 3.49 9.17
CA ILE A 240 -12.36 2.52 9.32
C ILE A 240 -11.06 3.05 8.72
N VAL A 241 -11.10 3.56 7.49
CA VAL A 241 -9.91 4.11 6.81
C VAL A 241 -9.34 5.29 7.60
N ARG A 242 -10.19 6.20 8.09
CA ARG A 242 -9.73 7.31 8.95
C ARG A 242 -9.10 6.84 10.25
N ALA A 243 -9.70 5.85 10.89
CA ALA A 243 -9.14 5.31 12.12
C ALA A 243 -7.75 4.71 11.87
N ALA A 244 -7.60 3.95 10.78
CA ALA A 244 -6.34 3.36 10.38
C ALA A 244 -5.27 4.43 10.06
N ASP A 245 -5.61 5.47 9.29
CA ASP A 245 -4.70 6.56 8.97
C ASP A 245 -4.27 7.33 10.24
N ARG A 246 -5.23 7.65 11.11
CA ARG A 246 -4.92 8.30 12.39
C ARG A 246 -4.01 7.45 13.26
N ILE A 247 -4.24 6.15 13.35
CA ILE A 247 -3.37 5.23 14.11
C ILE A 247 -1.97 5.22 13.50
N SER A 248 -1.85 5.12 12.17
CA SER A 248 -0.56 5.16 11.46
C SER A 248 0.22 6.42 11.81
N ALA A 249 -0.42 7.59 11.70
CA ALA A 249 0.18 8.88 12.01
C ALA A 249 0.63 8.97 13.48
N GLU A 250 -0.20 8.54 14.42
CA GLU A 250 0.09 8.57 15.86
C GLU A 250 1.26 7.65 16.23
N VAL A 251 1.28 6.42 15.70
CA VAL A 251 2.35 5.46 15.95
C VAL A 251 3.68 5.98 15.39
N TYR A 252 3.66 6.53 14.17
CA TYR A 252 4.85 7.12 13.57
C TYR A 252 5.39 8.28 14.42
N GLN A 253 4.53 9.23 14.81
CA GLN A 253 4.92 10.39 15.62
C GLN A 253 5.49 9.95 16.98
N CYS A 254 4.85 8.99 17.62
CA CYS A 254 5.35 8.42 18.89
C CYS A 254 6.74 7.80 18.71
N ARG A 255 6.92 6.95 17.71
CA ARG A 255 8.23 6.33 17.42
C ARG A 255 9.30 7.39 17.12
N ALA A 256 8.96 8.38 16.30
CA ALA A 256 9.88 9.47 15.95
C ALA A 256 10.26 10.33 17.17
N ALA A 257 9.33 10.57 18.09
CA ALA A 257 9.61 11.31 19.34
C ALA A 257 10.65 10.59 20.22
N PHE A 258 10.68 9.25 20.19
CA PHE A 258 11.57 8.43 21.00
C PHE A 258 12.81 7.89 20.26
N LYS A 259 12.98 8.17 18.97
CA LYS A 259 14.01 7.56 18.12
C LYS A 259 15.42 7.61 18.73
N ASP A 260 15.79 8.78 19.28
CA ASP A 260 17.15 9.00 19.81
C ASP A 260 17.12 9.18 21.35
N LYS A 261 16.13 8.59 22.02
CA LYS A 261 15.96 8.73 23.47
C LYS A 261 16.34 7.44 24.19
N PRO A 262 17.02 7.56 25.35
CA PRO A 262 17.37 6.40 26.18
C PRO A 262 16.15 5.55 26.54
N ALA A 263 16.35 4.24 26.74
CA ALA A 263 15.27 3.32 27.11
C ALA A 263 14.49 3.75 28.34
N GLY A 264 15.15 4.27 29.37
CA GLY A 264 14.53 4.75 30.61
C GLY A 264 13.79 6.10 30.50
N GLN A 265 13.84 6.81 29.35
CA GLN A 265 13.14 8.06 29.19
C GLN A 265 11.66 7.82 28.88
N LEU A 266 10.77 8.12 29.83
CA LEU A 266 9.34 7.85 29.72
C LEU A 266 8.57 8.85 28.86
N TYR A 267 9.07 10.05 28.65
CA TYR A 267 8.40 11.13 27.94
C TYR A 267 9.27 11.69 26.82
N ALA A 268 8.66 11.97 25.69
CA ALA A 268 9.30 12.68 24.57
C ALA A 268 8.30 13.57 23.85
N ASN A 269 8.80 14.67 23.29
CA ASN A 269 7.99 15.57 22.48
C ASN A 269 8.27 15.32 20.99
N TYR A 270 7.21 15.28 20.19
CA TYR A 270 7.32 15.33 18.75
C TYR A 270 7.40 16.79 18.25
N LYS A 271 7.84 16.99 17.01
CA LYS A 271 8.02 18.32 16.38
C LYS A 271 6.80 19.24 16.48
N SER A 272 5.59 18.69 16.48
CA SER A 272 4.33 19.43 16.64
C SER A 272 4.07 19.94 18.07
N GLY A 273 4.97 19.68 19.02
CA GLY A 273 4.77 19.96 20.43
C GLY A 273 3.99 18.89 21.18
N LYS A 274 3.45 17.89 20.48
CA LYS A 274 2.71 16.79 21.10
C LYS A 274 3.65 15.95 21.95
N ARG A 275 3.26 15.73 23.23
CA ARG A 275 4.00 14.92 24.20
C ARG A 275 3.50 13.50 24.22
N TYR A 276 4.41 12.56 24.08
CA TYR A 276 4.14 11.13 24.18
C TYR A 276 4.73 10.57 25.48
N LYS A 277 4.07 9.53 25.99
CA LYS A 277 4.56 8.71 27.10
C LYS A 277 4.60 7.25 26.63
N ARG A 278 5.71 6.56 26.88
CA ARG A 278 5.81 5.12 26.69
C ARG A 278 5.73 4.39 28.02
N LEU A 279 5.31 3.13 27.97
CA LEU A 279 5.40 2.24 29.12
C LEU A 279 6.88 1.99 29.39
N GLY A 280 7.36 2.29 30.59
CA GLY A 280 8.70 1.98 31.00
C GLY A 280 8.83 0.48 31.26
N ASP A 281 10.00 -0.10 30.98
CA ASP A 281 10.32 -1.42 31.49
C ASP A 281 10.42 -1.31 33.03
N ALA A 282 9.45 -1.87 33.71
CA ALA A 282 9.45 -1.92 35.18
C ALA A 282 10.70 -2.61 35.76
N GLN A 283 11.39 -3.41 34.95
CA GLN A 283 12.64 -4.07 35.33
C GLN A 283 13.88 -3.16 35.27
N LEU A 284 13.85 -2.04 34.53
CA LEU A 284 14.97 -1.08 34.48
C LEU A 284 14.94 -0.05 35.61
N LEU A 285 13.82 0.07 36.33
CA LEU A 285 13.68 0.96 37.48
C LEU A 285 14.00 0.30 38.82
N SER A 286 14.30 -0.99 38.85
CA SER A 286 14.60 -1.77 40.05
C SER A 286 16.08 -2.20 40.16
N ALA A 287 16.98 -1.65 39.35
CA ALA A 287 18.41 -1.82 39.60
C ALA A 287 18.89 -0.73 40.60
N PRO A 288 19.49 -1.12 41.72
CA PRO A 288 20.01 -0.22 42.74
C PRO A 288 21.18 0.62 42.23
#